data_c34188eeb328c3c3cfc3f8e5ce882e94
#
_entry.id   c34188eeb328c3c3cfc3f8e5ce882e94
#
_cell.length_a   1.000
_cell.length_b   1.000
_cell.length_c   1.000
_cell.angle_alpha   90.00
_cell.angle_beta   90.00
_cell.angle_gamma   90.00
#
_symmetry.space_group_name_H-M   'P 1'
#
loop_
_entity.id
_entity.type
_entity.pdbx_description
1 polymer ?
#
loop_
_entity_poly.entity_id
_entity_poly.type
_entity_poly.pdbx_seq_one_letter_code
_entity_poly.pdbx_strand_id
1 'polypeptide(L)'
;MRNLRMRERTLRYGALVLWLLTLSLLAPGIASARSPAAAAPILVVGDSLSAAHNIPVQSGWVTLLDQRLKRDMATSPPVVNASISGETTSGALTRLPGLLQKHAPGVVVIELGGNDALRGLTPAQLKGNLEKMIKLSQAAGAKVLLLGIDVPPNYGPAYRQRLKATYADLARQYDTALVPFFLEKVALQPGLMQADGLHPTAAAQPRVLDTVWPALRPLLAR
;
A
#
# COMPACT_ATOMS: atom_id res chain seq x y z
N MET A 1 -74.86 44.77 21.05
CA MET A 1 -74.07 43.74 21.81
C MET A 1 -73.59 42.55 20.96
N ARG A 2 -73.33 42.70 19.68
CA ARG A 2 -72.90 41.58 18.77
C ARG A 2 -71.42 41.64 18.36
N ASN A 3 -70.69 42.71 18.63
CA ASN A 3 -69.32 42.88 18.15
C ASN A 3 -68.22 42.60 19.18
N LEU A 4 -68.54 42.35 20.45
CA LEU A 4 -67.55 42.01 21.48
C LEU A 4 -67.18 40.51 21.50
N ARG A 5 -68.08 39.62 21.07
CA ARG A 5 -67.80 38.21 21.12
C ARG A 5 -66.91 37.65 19.96
N MET A 6 -66.73 38.42 18.89
CA MET A 6 -65.84 38.07 17.78
C MET A 6 -64.37 38.37 18.02
N ARG A 7 -64.08 39.40 18.88
CA ARG A 7 -62.66 39.74 19.17
C ARG A 7 -61.93 38.77 20.09
N GLU A 8 -62.67 38.09 20.99
CA GLU A 8 -62.05 37.14 21.91
C GLU A 8 -61.72 35.81 21.26
N ARG A 9 -62.43 35.44 20.17
CA ARG A 9 -62.15 34.18 19.45
C ARG A 9 -60.89 34.25 18.57
N THR A 10 -60.61 35.39 17.99
CA THR A 10 -59.40 35.62 17.15
C THR A 10 -58.11 35.65 17.97
N LEU A 11 -58.15 36.15 19.21
CA LEU A 11 -56.98 36.15 20.10
C LEU A 11 -56.61 34.76 20.63
N ARG A 12 -57.57 33.84 20.77
CA ARG A 12 -57.28 32.50 21.25
C ARG A 12 -56.65 31.57 20.19
N TYR A 13 -56.98 31.79 18.93
CA TYR A 13 -56.39 31.00 17.83
C TYR A 13 -55.00 31.53 17.42
N GLY A 14 -54.72 32.83 17.58
CA GLY A 14 -53.42 33.44 17.33
C GLY A 14 -52.34 32.93 18.30
N ALA A 15 -52.68 32.73 19.58
CA ALA A 15 -51.75 32.21 20.58
C ALA A 15 -51.43 30.70 20.40
N LEU A 16 -52.40 29.91 19.89
CA LEU A 16 -52.19 28.47 19.67
C LEU A 16 -51.34 28.20 18.42
N VAL A 17 -51.46 29.03 17.38
CA VAL A 17 -50.64 28.87 16.15
C VAL A 17 -49.21 29.32 16.40
N LEU A 18 -48.96 30.31 17.26
CA LEU A 18 -47.60 30.75 17.59
C LEU A 18 -46.84 29.71 18.45
N TRP A 19 -47.56 28.92 19.27
CA TRP A 19 -46.96 27.87 20.10
C TRP A 19 -46.59 26.61 19.29
N LEU A 20 -47.26 26.35 18.18
CA LEU A 20 -46.96 25.21 17.30
C LEU A 20 -45.78 25.49 16.34
N LEU A 21 -45.44 26.75 16.07
CA LEU A 21 -44.31 27.16 15.23
C LEU A 21 -42.99 27.23 15.99
N THR A 22 -42.99 27.29 17.31
CA THR A 22 -41.74 27.35 18.11
C THR A 22 -41.19 25.98 18.54
N LEU A 23 -41.98 24.89 18.36
CA LEU A 23 -41.54 23.54 18.74
C LEU A 23 -40.85 22.78 17.63
N SER A 24 -40.71 23.35 16.43
CA SER A 24 -40.13 22.69 15.26
C SER A 24 -38.63 22.97 15.05
N LEU A 25 -37.95 23.68 15.97
CA LEU A 25 -36.54 24.10 15.79
C LEU A 25 -35.52 23.42 16.70
N LEU A 26 -35.92 22.39 17.43
CA LEU A 26 -35.00 21.56 18.22
C LEU A 26 -35.08 20.10 17.76
N ALA A 27 -34.88 19.85 16.46
CA ALA A 27 -34.41 18.54 16.03
C ALA A 27 -32.93 18.43 16.45
N PRO A 28 -32.57 17.52 17.37
CA PRO A 28 -31.16 17.25 17.60
C PRO A 28 -30.59 16.79 16.25
N GLY A 29 -29.67 17.60 15.70
CA GLY A 29 -28.91 17.20 14.54
C GLY A 29 -28.30 15.82 14.85
N ILE A 30 -28.81 14.77 14.24
CA ILE A 30 -28.16 13.47 14.27
C ILE A 30 -26.81 13.72 13.60
N ALA A 31 -25.78 13.96 14.41
CA ALA A 31 -24.43 13.94 13.95
C ALA A 31 -24.22 12.53 13.38
N SER A 32 -24.34 12.41 12.06
CA SER A 32 -24.03 11.18 11.34
C SER A 32 -22.58 10.85 11.71
N ALA A 33 -22.40 9.93 12.62
CA ALA A 33 -21.07 9.41 12.98
C ALA A 33 -20.49 8.87 11.68
N ARG A 34 -19.60 9.65 11.06
CA ARG A 34 -18.89 9.25 9.85
C ARG A 34 -18.16 7.97 10.21
N SER A 35 -18.61 6.84 9.67
CA SER A 35 -17.86 5.60 9.83
C SER A 35 -16.39 5.87 9.52
N PRO A 36 -15.44 5.42 10.34
CA PRO A 36 -14.03 5.66 10.07
C PRO A 36 -13.77 5.19 8.64
N ALA A 37 -13.29 6.09 7.80
CA ALA A 37 -12.97 5.77 6.41
C ALA A 37 -12.02 4.57 6.43
N ALA A 38 -12.36 3.52 5.69
CA ALA A 38 -11.52 2.33 5.60
C ALA A 38 -10.09 2.76 5.24
N ALA A 39 -9.10 2.15 5.89
CA ALA A 39 -7.71 2.47 5.60
C ALA A 39 -7.40 2.13 4.14
N ALA A 40 -6.76 3.04 3.42
CA ALA A 40 -6.39 2.81 2.03
C ALA A 40 -5.45 1.60 1.91
N PRO A 41 -5.61 0.74 0.88
CA PRO A 41 -4.86 -0.50 0.75
C PRO A 41 -3.34 -0.31 0.62
N ILE A 42 -2.59 -1.35 0.98
CA ILE A 42 -1.20 -1.55 0.58
C ILE A 42 -1.23 -2.38 -0.71
N LEU A 43 -0.70 -1.84 -1.80
CA LEU A 43 -0.54 -2.54 -3.07
C LEU A 43 0.91 -3.03 -3.19
N VAL A 44 1.10 -4.35 -3.30
CA VAL A 44 2.40 -4.96 -3.57
C VAL A 44 2.50 -5.29 -5.05
N VAL A 45 3.46 -4.68 -5.73
CA VAL A 45 3.77 -4.91 -7.14
C VAL A 45 5.18 -5.51 -7.21
N GLY A 46 5.24 -6.81 -7.40
CA GLY A 46 6.47 -7.59 -7.33
C GLY A 46 6.52 -8.74 -8.33
N ASP A 47 7.55 -9.53 -8.18
CA ASP A 47 7.77 -10.72 -8.99
C ASP A 47 7.55 -12.02 -8.19
N SER A 48 8.31 -13.08 -8.51
CA SER A 48 8.23 -14.38 -7.85
C SER A 48 8.53 -14.35 -6.36
N LEU A 49 9.35 -13.42 -5.89
CA LEU A 49 9.72 -13.27 -4.48
C LEU A 49 8.51 -12.83 -3.62
N SER A 50 7.61 -12.08 -4.20
CA SER A 50 6.38 -11.62 -3.56
C SER A 50 5.15 -12.46 -3.92
N ALA A 51 5.21 -13.24 -5.03
CA ALA A 51 4.13 -14.12 -5.48
C ALA A 51 4.12 -15.49 -4.79
N ALA A 52 4.98 -15.74 -3.79
CA ALA A 52 5.14 -17.03 -3.09
C ALA A 52 5.51 -18.19 -4.04
N HIS A 53 6.50 -17.98 -4.92
CA HIS A 53 6.92 -18.98 -5.90
C HIS A 53 7.35 -20.29 -5.25
N ASN A 54 6.75 -21.41 -5.69
CA ASN A 54 7.02 -22.79 -5.22
C ASN A 54 6.85 -23.00 -3.70
N ILE A 55 6.12 -22.12 -3.01
CA ILE A 55 5.73 -22.30 -1.61
C ILE A 55 4.22 -22.07 -1.45
N PRO A 56 3.59 -22.59 -0.38
CA PRO A 56 2.19 -22.27 -0.10
C PRO A 56 1.99 -20.76 0.01
N VAL A 57 0.98 -20.20 -0.65
CA VAL A 57 0.67 -18.75 -0.65
C VAL A 57 0.51 -18.21 0.78
N GLN A 58 -0.06 -19.02 1.67
CA GLN A 58 -0.25 -18.69 3.09
C GLN A 58 1.07 -18.47 3.84
N SER A 59 2.15 -19.05 3.36
CA SER A 59 3.49 -18.90 3.93
C SER A 59 4.25 -17.69 3.37
N GLY A 60 3.80 -17.09 2.26
CA GLY A 60 4.48 -15.96 1.62
C GLY A 60 4.46 -14.70 2.50
N TRP A 61 5.54 -13.91 2.42
CA TRP A 61 5.71 -12.72 3.27
C TRP A 61 4.58 -11.69 3.13
N VAL A 62 3.95 -11.60 1.95
CA VAL A 62 2.81 -10.67 1.73
C VAL A 62 1.58 -11.13 2.51
N THR A 63 1.31 -12.44 2.56
CA THR A 63 0.22 -12.99 3.40
C THR A 63 0.55 -12.82 4.88
N LEU A 64 1.81 -13.06 5.28
CA LEU A 64 2.25 -12.82 6.66
C LEU A 64 2.16 -11.34 7.06
N LEU A 65 2.39 -10.42 6.11
CA LEU A 65 2.17 -8.98 6.32
C LEU A 65 0.70 -8.69 6.65
N ASP A 66 -0.24 -9.21 5.85
CA ASP A 66 -1.68 -9.03 6.09
C ASP A 66 -2.09 -9.57 7.47
N GLN A 67 -1.58 -10.75 7.86
CA GLN A 67 -1.81 -11.32 9.18
C GLN A 67 -1.23 -10.45 10.30
N ARG A 68 0.00 -9.93 10.13
CA ARG A 68 0.65 -9.04 11.10
C ARG A 68 -0.14 -7.74 11.29
N LEU A 69 -0.58 -7.12 10.21
CA LEU A 69 -1.38 -5.90 10.26
C LEU A 69 -2.70 -6.12 11.03
N LYS A 70 -3.41 -7.22 10.74
CA LYS A 70 -4.66 -7.57 11.42
C LYS A 70 -4.48 -7.84 12.92
N ARG A 71 -3.32 -8.39 13.31
CA ARG A 71 -3.00 -8.63 14.72
C ARG A 71 -2.57 -7.37 15.46
N ASP A 72 -1.78 -6.52 14.81
CA ASP A 72 -1.05 -5.42 15.48
C ASP A 72 -1.79 -4.07 15.36
N MET A 73 -2.83 -3.96 14.51
CA MET A 73 -3.57 -2.71 14.26
C MET A 73 -5.08 -2.89 14.43
N ALA A 74 -5.71 -2.01 15.20
CA ALA A 74 -7.18 -2.01 15.39
C ALA A 74 -7.94 -1.76 14.07
N THR A 75 -7.36 -0.97 13.15
CA THR A 75 -7.86 -0.76 11.79
C THR A 75 -6.71 -1.01 10.83
N SER A 76 -6.65 -2.22 10.29
CA SER A 76 -5.59 -2.62 9.36
C SER A 76 -5.94 -2.26 7.93
N PRO A 77 -5.00 -1.69 7.15
CA PRO A 77 -5.19 -1.53 5.71
C PRO A 77 -5.26 -2.91 5.04
N PRO A 78 -6.14 -3.11 4.05
CA PRO A 78 -6.10 -4.32 3.22
C PRO A 78 -4.77 -4.43 2.48
N VAL A 79 -4.28 -5.66 2.28
CA VAL A 79 -3.09 -5.94 1.46
C VAL A 79 -3.51 -6.55 0.13
N VAL A 80 -3.16 -5.90 -0.96
CA VAL A 80 -3.40 -6.37 -2.32
C VAL A 80 -2.08 -6.83 -2.91
N ASN A 81 -1.93 -8.14 -3.13
CA ASN A 81 -0.77 -8.69 -3.80
C ASN A 81 -1.04 -8.79 -5.31
N ALA A 82 -0.41 -7.91 -6.08
CA ALA A 82 -0.47 -7.88 -7.54
C ALA A 82 0.82 -8.42 -8.19
N SER A 83 1.63 -9.18 -7.44
CA SER A 83 2.90 -9.73 -7.91
C SER A 83 2.68 -10.90 -8.87
N ILE A 84 3.54 -11.02 -9.87
CA ILE A 84 3.50 -12.08 -10.89
C ILE A 84 4.89 -12.69 -11.03
N SER A 85 5.01 -14.02 -10.89
CA SER A 85 6.29 -14.71 -11.10
C SER A 85 6.87 -14.41 -12.49
N GLY A 86 8.16 -14.06 -12.55
CA GLY A 86 8.84 -13.71 -13.80
C GLY A 86 8.59 -12.25 -14.26
N GLU A 87 7.89 -11.44 -13.48
CA GLU A 87 7.58 -10.06 -13.85
C GLU A 87 8.85 -9.19 -13.93
N THR A 88 8.85 -8.28 -14.90
CA THR A 88 9.90 -7.26 -15.08
C THR A 88 9.36 -5.89 -14.74
N THR A 89 10.26 -4.93 -14.55
CA THR A 89 9.85 -3.52 -14.35
C THR A 89 9.03 -2.99 -15.52
N SER A 90 9.29 -3.43 -16.76
CA SER A 90 8.53 -3.03 -17.95
C SER A 90 7.10 -3.59 -17.93
N GLY A 91 6.94 -4.88 -17.63
CA GLY A 91 5.62 -5.52 -17.55
C GLY A 91 4.77 -4.92 -16.42
N ALA A 92 5.36 -4.76 -15.24
CA ALA A 92 4.69 -4.14 -14.10
C ALA A 92 4.29 -2.68 -14.37
N LEU A 93 5.16 -1.88 -15.01
CA LEU A 93 4.87 -0.50 -15.40
C LEU A 93 3.63 -0.41 -16.31
N THR A 94 3.46 -1.36 -17.23
CA THR A 94 2.29 -1.42 -18.11
C THR A 94 0.99 -1.65 -17.34
N ARG A 95 1.01 -2.47 -16.28
CA ARG A 95 -0.17 -2.81 -15.47
C ARG A 95 -0.47 -1.78 -14.39
N LEU A 96 0.55 -1.06 -13.92
CA LEU A 96 0.47 -0.19 -12.75
C LEU A 96 -0.66 0.84 -12.80
N PRO A 97 -0.91 1.57 -13.92
CA PRO A 97 -2.01 2.55 -13.98
C PRO A 97 -3.38 1.93 -13.66
N GLY A 98 -3.68 0.77 -14.22
CA GLY A 98 -4.93 0.06 -13.95
C GLY A 98 -5.04 -0.42 -12.50
N LEU A 99 -3.92 -0.86 -11.89
CA LEU A 99 -3.88 -1.26 -10.49
C LEU A 99 -4.11 -0.08 -9.55
N LEU A 100 -3.48 1.07 -9.83
CA LEU A 100 -3.66 2.30 -9.05
C LEU A 100 -5.11 2.80 -9.11
N GLN A 101 -5.70 2.82 -10.30
CA GLN A 101 -7.10 3.21 -10.49
C GLN A 101 -8.05 2.27 -9.75
N LYS A 102 -7.84 0.95 -9.87
CA LYS A 102 -8.71 -0.07 -9.27
C LYS A 102 -8.67 -0.07 -7.75
N HIS A 103 -7.49 0.10 -7.17
CA HIS A 103 -7.29 -0.15 -5.74
C HIS A 103 -7.12 1.13 -4.92
N ALA A 104 -6.83 2.29 -5.54
CA ALA A 104 -6.58 3.56 -4.85
C ALA A 104 -5.70 3.40 -3.59
N PRO A 105 -4.47 2.82 -3.72
CA PRO A 105 -3.65 2.45 -2.57
C PRO A 105 -3.11 3.67 -1.82
N GLY A 106 -2.98 3.54 -0.49
CA GLY A 106 -2.26 4.52 0.33
C GLY A 106 -0.73 4.28 0.32
N VAL A 107 -0.32 3.04 0.08
CA VAL A 107 1.09 2.65 -0.04
C VAL A 107 1.25 1.70 -1.23
N VAL A 108 2.26 1.93 -2.05
CA VAL A 108 2.72 1.01 -3.10
C VAL A 108 4.08 0.47 -2.72
N VAL A 109 4.19 -0.85 -2.60
CA VAL A 109 5.46 -1.57 -2.42
C VAL A 109 5.90 -2.08 -3.78
N ILE A 110 7.10 -1.68 -4.23
CA ILE A 110 7.67 -2.10 -5.51
C ILE A 110 8.85 -3.03 -5.23
N GLU A 111 8.68 -4.30 -5.58
CA GLU A 111 9.68 -5.38 -5.43
C GLU A 111 9.96 -5.98 -6.81
N LEU A 112 10.86 -5.36 -7.58
CA LEU A 112 11.13 -5.69 -8.97
C LEU A 112 12.59 -5.37 -9.33
N GLY A 113 13.12 -6.07 -10.33
CA GLY A 113 14.43 -5.82 -10.91
C GLY A 113 15.29 -7.08 -11.03
N GLY A 114 14.96 -8.13 -10.29
CA GLY A 114 15.63 -9.42 -10.40
C GLY A 114 15.52 -10.00 -11.82
N ASN A 115 14.30 -10.06 -12.35
CA ASN A 115 14.06 -10.58 -13.70
C ASN A 115 14.61 -9.68 -14.79
N ASP A 116 14.66 -8.36 -14.58
CA ASP A 116 15.32 -7.43 -15.50
C ASP A 116 16.81 -7.78 -15.63
N ALA A 117 17.49 -7.95 -14.49
CA ALA A 117 18.91 -8.33 -14.46
C ALA A 117 19.15 -9.71 -15.08
N LEU A 118 18.33 -10.73 -14.73
CA LEU A 118 18.41 -12.08 -15.29
C LEU A 118 18.23 -12.10 -16.82
N ARG A 119 17.48 -11.14 -17.37
CA ARG A 119 17.27 -10.98 -18.83
C ARG A 119 18.24 -10.00 -19.49
N GLY A 120 19.26 -9.53 -18.77
CA GLY A 120 20.31 -8.68 -19.30
C GLY A 120 19.91 -7.23 -19.52
N LEU A 121 18.84 -6.74 -18.89
CA LEU A 121 18.52 -5.32 -18.90
C LEU A 121 19.62 -4.51 -18.17
N THR A 122 19.92 -3.35 -18.73
CA THR A 122 20.90 -2.44 -18.10
C THR A 122 20.31 -1.79 -16.85
N PRO A 123 21.13 -1.44 -15.85
CA PRO A 123 20.67 -0.65 -14.70
C PRO A 123 20.00 0.68 -15.08
N ALA A 124 20.36 1.26 -16.22
CA ALA A 124 19.74 2.50 -16.73
C ALA A 124 18.28 2.27 -17.18
N GLN A 125 18.02 1.16 -17.88
CA GLN A 125 16.65 0.79 -18.28
C GLN A 125 15.77 0.48 -17.07
N LEU A 126 16.30 -0.31 -16.13
CA LEU A 126 15.65 -0.57 -14.84
C LEU A 126 15.31 0.74 -14.11
N LYS A 127 16.29 1.65 -13.99
CA LYS A 127 16.10 2.94 -13.34
C LYS A 127 14.95 3.73 -13.97
N GLY A 128 14.91 3.83 -15.29
CA GLY A 128 13.87 4.58 -16.00
C GLY A 128 12.45 4.00 -15.78
N ASN A 129 12.33 2.67 -15.69
CA ASN A 129 11.04 2.02 -15.41
C ASN A 129 10.62 2.24 -13.95
N LEU A 130 11.50 2.02 -12.97
CA LEU A 130 11.22 2.26 -11.57
C LEU A 130 10.87 3.72 -11.30
N GLU A 131 11.59 4.65 -11.92
CA GLU A 131 11.29 6.09 -11.82
C GLU A 131 9.86 6.41 -12.25
N LYS A 132 9.43 5.88 -13.40
CA LYS A 132 8.05 6.06 -13.87
C LYS A 132 7.04 5.45 -12.93
N MET A 133 7.31 4.26 -12.37
CA MET A 133 6.43 3.60 -11.40
C MET A 133 6.29 4.42 -10.13
N ILE A 134 7.39 5.00 -9.60
CA ILE A 134 7.37 5.89 -8.44
C ILE A 134 6.49 7.11 -8.72
N LYS A 135 6.74 7.81 -9.85
CA LYS A 135 5.98 9.01 -10.24
C LYS A 135 4.49 8.73 -10.38
N LEU A 136 4.11 7.63 -11.03
CA LEU A 136 2.70 7.23 -11.17
C LEU A 136 2.06 6.94 -9.81
N SER A 137 2.75 6.24 -8.92
CA SER A 137 2.25 5.93 -7.59
C SER A 137 2.07 7.18 -6.74
N GLN A 138 3.05 8.09 -6.75
CA GLN A 138 2.98 9.37 -6.02
C GLN A 138 1.90 10.29 -6.60
N ALA A 139 1.75 10.36 -7.92
CA ALA A 139 0.68 11.11 -8.58
C ALA A 139 -0.73 10.57 -8.23
N ALA A 140 -0.84 9.29 -7.92
CA ALA A 140 -2.07 8.69 -7.39
C ALA A 140 -2.28 8.91 -5.88
N GLY A 141 -1.40 9.66 -5.21
CA GLY A 141 -1.47 9.96 -3.77
C GLY A 141 -0.88 8.86 -2.87
N ALA A 142 -0.24 7.84 -3.42
CA ALA A 142 0.35 6.76 -2.64
C ALA A 142 1.78 7.09 -2.18
N LYS A 143 2.11 6.72 -0.93
CA LYS A 143 3.51 6.62 -0.48
C LYS A 143 4.16 5.41 -1.15
N VAL A 144 5.48 5.47 -1.40
CA VAL A 144 6.20 4.38 -2.08
C VAL A 144 7.23 3.76 -1.16
N LEU A 145 7.31 2.42 -1.17
CA LEU A 145 8.40 1.65 -0.59
C LEU A 145 9.10 0.86 -1.70
N LEU A 146 10.37 1.10 -1.90
CA LEU A 146 11.22 0.29 -2.78
C LEU A 146 11.86 -0.85 -2.00
N LEU A 147 11.78 -2.07 -2.56
CA LEU A 147 12.53 -3.22 -2.07
C LEU A 147 13.69 -3.47 -3.04
N GLY A 148 14.91 -3.09 -2.62
CA GLY A 148 16.11 -3.25 -3.42
C GLY A 148 16.49 -4.72 -3.61
N ILE A 149 16.93 -5.05 -4.82
CA ILE A 149 17.36 -6.40 -5.22
C ILE A 149 18.87 -6.43 -5.37
N ASP A 150 19.47 -7.56 -5.03
CA ASP A 150 20.83 -7.92 -5.42
C ASP A 150 20.78 -9.17 -6.30
N VAL A 151 21.80 -9.36 -7.13
CA VAL A 151 21.93 -10.50 -8.03
C VAL A 151 23.12 -11.34 -7.64
N PRO A 152 23.20 -12.64 -8.10
CA PRO A 152 24.31 -13.51 -7.79
C PRO A 152 25.70 -12.92 -8.13
N PRO A 153 26.76 -13.33 -7.42
CA PRO A 153 28.10 -12.77 -7.58
C PRO A 153 28.69 -12.85 -9.01
N ASN A 154 28.26 -13.83 -9.79
CA ASN A 154 28.70 -14.03 -11.19
C ASN A 154 28.30 -12.88 -12.14
N TYR A 155 27.39 -11.98 -11.73
CA TYR A 155 27.11 -10.72 -12.46
C TYR A 155 28.21 -9.68 -12.31
N GLY A 156 29.16 -9.94 -11.43
CA GLY A 156 30.31 -9.07 -11.17
C GLY A 156 29.99 -7.87 -10.26
N PRO A 157 31.03 -7.36 -9.56
CA PRO A 157 30.86 -6.33 -8.55
C PRO A 157 30.36 -5.00 -9.13
N ALA A 158 30.82 -4.62 -10.31
CA ALA A 158 30.43 -3.37 -10.94
C ALA A 158 28.92 -3.30 -11.28
N TYR A 159 28.34 -4.40 -11.80
CA TYR A 159 26.91 -4.47 -12.08
C TYR A 159 26.10 -4.41 -10.79
N ARG A 160 26.46 -5.22 -9.79
CA ARG A 160 25.78 -5.29 -8.50
C ARG A 160 25.82 -3.93 -7.78
N GLN A 161 26.95 -3.23 -7.80
CA GLN A 161 27.06 -1.90 -7.22
C GLN A 161 26.15 -0.90 -7.93
N ARG A 162 26.10 -0.88 -9.25
CA ARG A 162 25.20 -0.01 -10.02
C ARG A 162 23.74 -0.32 -9.75
N LEU A 163 23.39 -1.59 -9.64
CA LEU A 163 22.04 -2.03 -9.32
C LEU A 163 21.61 -1.49 -7.95
N LYS A 164 22.43 -1.69 -6.91
CA LYS A 164 22.17 -1.14 -5.56
C LYS A 164 22.07 0.39 -5.56
N ALA A 165 22.99 1.07 -6.26
CA ALA A 165 22.97 2.53 -6.39
C ALA A 165 21.68 3.03 -7.04
N THR A 166 21.12 2.30 -8.00
CA THR A 166 19.87 2.66 -8.67
C THR A 166 18.72 2.83 -7.68
N TYR A 167 18.51 1.88 -6.77
CA TYR A 167 17.45 2.00 -5.76
C TYR A 167 17.71 3.13 -4.77
N ALA A 168 18.95 3.27 -4.30
CA ALA A 168 19.35 4.33 -3.36
C ALA A 168 19.17 5.73 -3.96
N ASP A 169 19.56 5.90 -5.23
CA ASP A 169 19.43 7.17 -5.94
C ASP A 169 17.97 7.55 -6.16
N LEU A 170 17.13 6.59 -6.58
CA LEU A 170 15.70 6.81 -6.76
C LEU A 170 15.01 7.12 -5.43
N ALA A 171 15.34 6.39 -4.37
CA ALA A 171 14.77 6.64 -3.05
C ALA A 171 15.07 8.06 -2.56
N ARG A 172 16.33 8.51 -2.70
CA ARG A 172 16.74 9.87 -2.35
C ARG A 172 16.09 10.94 -3.24
N GLN A 173 16.04 10.69 -4.56
CA GLN A 173 15.51 11.64 -5.54
C GLN A 173 14.02 11.90 -5.38
N TYR A 174 13.26 10.88 -5.01
CA TYR A 174 11.78 10.92 -4.93
C TYR A 174 11.25 10.84 -3.50
N ASP A 175 12.12 10.96 -2.50
CA ASP A 175 11.75 10.86 -1.07
C ASP A 175 10.88 9.64 -0.78
N THR A 176 11.33 8.46 -1.25
CA THR A 176 10.64 7.19 -1.00
C THR A 176 11.36 6.37 0.06
N ALA A 177 10.60 5.55 0.79
CA ALA A 177 11.20 4.58 1.68
C ALA A 177 11.93 3.49 0.86
N LEU A 178 13.01 2.94 1.45
CA LEU A 178 13.85 1.92 0.83
C LEU A 178 14.24 0.83 1.82
N VAL A 179 14.11 -0.41 1.40
CA VAL A 179 14.87 -1.54 1.95
C VAL A 179 16.03 -1.79 1.00
N PRO A 180 17.29 -1.53 1.37
CA PRO A 180 18.43 -1.59 0.45
C PRO A 180 18.66 -2.96 -0.18
N PHE A 181 18.45 -4.03 0.60
CA PHE A 181 18.47 -5.40 0.10
C PHE A 181 17.37 -6.24 0.75
N PHE A 182 16.36 -6.56 -0.03
CA PHE A 182 15.15 -7.26 0.40
C PHE A 182 15.40 -8.62 1.05
N LEU A 183 16.39 -9.39 0.56
CA LEU A 183 16.74 -10.72 1.05
C LEU A 183 17.94 -10.74 2.00
N GLU A 184 18.38 -9.61 2.54
CA GLU A 184 19.58 -9.49 3.37
C GLU A 184 19.67 -10.53 4.50
N LYS A 185 18.54 -10.78 5.18
CA LYS A 185 18.50 -11.70 6.33
C LYS A 185 18.40 -13.19 5.94
N VAL A 186 18.26 -13.51 4.65
CA VAL A 186 17.99 -14.88 4.20
C VAL A 186 18.91 -15.39 3.10
N ALA A 187 19.40 -14.53 2.19
CA ALA A 187 20.11 -14.92 0.98
C ALA A 187 21.35 -15.81 1.20
N LEU A 188 22.07 -15.65 2.31
CA LEU A 188 23.29 -16.42 2.63
C LEU A 188 23.08 -17.37 3.81
N GLN A 189 21.84 -17.59 4.24
CA GLN A 189 21.56 -18.45 5.38
C GLN A 189 21.27 -19.89 4.93
N PRO A 190 21.94 -20.90 5.51
CA PRO A 190 21.67 -22.28 5.19
C PRO A 190 20.19 -22.66 5.38
N GLY A 191 19.61 -23.34 4.40
CA GLY A 191 18.22 -23.84 4.44
C GLY A 191 17.13 -22.78 4.24
N LEU A 192 17.50 -21.52 4.06
CA LEU A 192 16.51 -20.45 3.85
C LEU A 192 16.27 -20.10 2.36
N MET A 193 17.10 -20.63 1.46
CA MET A 193 16.90 -20.51 0.01
C MET A 193 16.50 -21.86 -0.58
N GLN A 194 15.67 -21.85 -1.61
CA GLN A 194 15.32 -23.04 -2.39
C GLN A 194 16.56 -23.53 -3.16
N ALA A 195 16.47 -24.72 -3.76
CA ALA A 195 17.59 -25.35 -4.47
C ALA A 195 18.11 -24.50 -5.65
N ASP A 196 17.31 -23.60 -6.19
CA ASP A 196 17.70 -22.66 -7.24
C ASP A 196 18.61 -21.52 -6.76
N GLY A 197 18.74 -21.33 -5.45
CA GLY A 197 19.54 -20.27 -4.85
C GLY A 197 18.97 -18.83 -5.07
N LEU A 198 17.78 -18.70 -5.64
CA LEU A 198 17.16 -17.42 -5.96
C LEU A 198 15.92 -17.14 -5.09
N HIS A 199 15.13 -18.16 -4.82
CA HIS A 199 13.86 -18.00 -4.10
C HIS A 199 13.98 -18.43 -2.63
N PRO A 200 13.46 -17.64 -1.69
CA PRO A 200 13.39 -18.03 -0.27
C PRO A 200 12.44 -19.21 -0.05
N THR A 201 12.76 -20.07 0.90
CA THR A 201 11.86 -21.14 1.37
C THR A 201 10.67 -20.57 2.18
N ALA A 202 9.66 -21.41 2.44
CA ALA A 202 8.56 -21.03 3.34
C ALA A 202 9.07 -20.64 4.75
N ALA A 203 10.10 -21.33 5.25
CA ALA A 203 10.72 -21.05 6.56
C ALA A 203 11.42 -19.67 6.61
N ALA A 204 11.84 -19.16 5.46
CA ALA A 204 12.51 -17.86 5.34
C ALA A 204 11.54 -16.67 5.39
N GLN A 205 10.28 -16.85 5.04
CA GLN A 205 9.33 -15.75 4.81
C GLN A 205 9.09 -14.84 6.01
N PRO A 206 9.03 -15.32 7.26
CA PRO A 206 8.96 -14.43 8.41
C PRO A 206 10.16 -13.47 8.50
N ARG A 207 11.38 -13.94 8.19
CA ARG A 207 12.59 -13.08 8.18
C ARG A 207 12.59 -12.08 7.02
N VAL A 208 12.02 -12.47 5.88
CA VAL A 208 11.79 -11.54 4.77
C VAL A 208 10.86 -10.42 5.20
N LEU A 209 9.74 -10.74 5.85
CA LEU A 209 8.83 -9.74 6.42
C LEU A 209 9.53 -8.85 7.46
N ASP A 210 10.37 -9.43 8.34
CA ASP A 210 11.13 -8.67 9.34
C ASP A 210 12.22 -7.75 8.74
N THR A 211 12.58 -7.95 7.47
CA THR A 211 13.42 -7.02 6.72
C THR A 211 12.60 -5.85 6.16
N VAL A 212 11.37 -6.11 5.71
CA VAL A 212 10.46 -5.10 5.12
C VAL A 212 9.81 -4.22 6.18
N TRP A 213 9.40 -4.80 7.29
CA TRP A 213 8.55 -4.17 8.30
C TRP A 213 9.04 -2.82 8.84
N PRO A 214 10.32 -2.64 9.21
CA PRO A 214 10.82 -1.36 9.74
C PRO A 214 10.66 -0.18 8.77
N ALA A 215 10.79 -0.44 7.46
CA ALA A 215 10.63 0.59 6.43
C ALA A 215 9.15 0.81 6.03
N LEU A 216 8.32 -0.22 6.12
CA LEU A 216 6.90 -0.14 5.77
C LEU A 216 6.06 0.52 6.87
N ARG A 217 6.30 0.15 8.15
CA ARG A 217 5.47 0.60 9.28
C ARG A 217 5.29 2.13 9.37
N PRO A 218 6.32 2.96 9.21
CA PRO A 218 6.19 4.42 9.24
C PRO A 218 5.27 4.98 8.14
N LEU A 219 5.18 4.31 6.99
CA LEU A 219 4.32 4.75 5.88
C LEU A 219 2.83 4.59 6.19
N LEU A 220 2.47 3.74 7.14
CA LEU A 220 1.09 3.44 7.54
C LEU A 220 0.54 4.45 8.55
N ALA A 221 1.40 5.29 9.14
CA ALA A 221 0.96 6.40 9.98
C ALA A 221 0.21 7.42 9.13
N ARG A 222 -0.97 7.86 9.66
CA ARG A 222 -1.78 8.93 9.06
C ARG A 222 -1.14 10.28 9.27
#